data_b3b40861d1c466ef34ccd5ec17b917b3
#
_entry.id   b3b40861d1c466ef34ccd5ec17b917b3
#
_cell.length_a   1.000
_cell.length_b   1.000
_cell.length_c   1.000
_cell.angle_alpha   90.00
_cell.angle_beta   90.00
_cell.angle_gamma   90.00
#
_symmetry.space_group_name_H-M   'P 1'
#
loop_
_entity.id
_entity.type
_entity.pdbx_description
1 polymer ?
#
loop_
_entity_poly.entity_id
_entity_poly.type
_entity_poly.pdbx_seq_one_letter_code
_entity_poly.pdbx_strand_id
1 'polypeptide(L)'
;MRRIAAFAAVVLLAGSAVPASAKVVAYEGARLIVGDGRVIENATLVVDGAKIAQAGAAGEVRVPAGAARVNLSGKTLMPMIIDTHTHLSSKREDLLRDLRARAYFGVSAALSLGLDGFALLDVRKQALPGAARFFSAGRGITMPEPGRTTAPFWVTSAAEGRKAVDEDAAHKVDIVKIWVDTRDGKYQKLSPEIYGAIIDEAHKRGLRVIAHLFDLEDAKGLVRARIDAFAHGVRDKDIDDEFVALWKAHPNLVLTPNLPDRGVKVDLGWLRPGLSPEEFAKLEKANVDNPKAQAFYGIQARNLARLNATGARIVLGTDGNKPWGPHDEMQDMVVAGMTPAQVIVAATRNGAEFLRIADAGTLQAGKSGDFIVLDANPLDDISNTRRISQVILRGASVDRSKPLF
;
A
#
# COMPACT_ATOMS: atom_id res chain seq x y z
N MET A 1 51.53 -39.07 25.99
CA MET A 1 50.90 -37.82 25.58
C MET A 1 49.73 -38.13 24.63
N ARG A 2 48.50 -38.15 25.14
CA ARG A 2 47.28 -38.42 24.34
C ARG A 2 46.65 -37.09 23.97
N ARG A 3 46.53 -36.82 22.66
CA ARG A 3 45.83 -35.66 22.11
C ARG A 3 44.37 -35.94 22.05
N ILE A 4 43.55 -35.17 22.78
CA ILE A 4 42.09 -35.19 22.72
C ILE A 4 41.70 -34.21 21.62
N ALA A 5 41.06 -34.75 20.55
CA ALA A 5 40.46 -33.93 19.50
C ALA A 5 39.02 -33.62 19.91
N ALA A 6 38.71 -32.33 20.10
CA ALA A 6 37.36 -31.84 20.32
C ALA A 6 36.62 -31.71 18.98
N PHE A 7 35.58 -32.50 18.78
CA PHE A 7 34.64 -32.34 17.67
C PHE A 7 33.61 -31.27 18.06
N ALA A 8 33.64 -30.14 17.39
CA ALA A 8 32.57 -29.17 17.44
C ALA A 8 31.42 -29.60 16.53
N ALA A 9 30.29 -29.95 17.10
CA ALA A 9 29.05 -30.24 16.37
C ALA A 9 28.44 -28.92 15.92
N VAL A 10 28.50 -28.61 14.63
CA VAL A 10 27.74 -27.53 13.98
C VAL A 10 26.31 -28.05 13.82
N VAL A 11 25.39 -27.55 14.62
CA VAL A 11 23.93 -27.74 14.43
C VAL A 11 23.49 -26.81 13.29
N LEU A 12 23.38 -27.36 12.10
CA LEU A 12 22.70 -26.73 10.98
C LEU A 12 21.20 -26.72 11.28
N LEU A 13 20.66 -25.57 11.65
CA LEU A 13 19.23 -25.30 11.62
C LEU A 13 18.77 -25.33 10.15
N ALA A 14 18.35 -26.49 9.69
CA ALA A 14 17.66 -26.66 8.43
C ALA A 14 16.32 -25.91 8.52
N GLY A 15 16.25 -24.71 7.95
CA GLY A 15 14.99 -24.07 7.67
C GLY A 15 14.16 -24.98 6.79
N SER A 16 13.02 -25.47 7.30
CA SER A 16 12.11 -26.36 6.58
C SER A 16 11.51 -25.59 5.40
N ALA A 17 12.17 -25.65 4.24
CA ALA A 17 11.59 -25.21 2.99
C ALA A 17 10.38 -26.10 2.69
N VAL A 18 9.18 -25.51 2.58
CA VAL A 18 7.97 -26.21 2.13
C VAL A 18 8.24 -26.72 0.70
N PRO A 19 8.12 -28.00 0.44
CA PRO A 19 8.34 -28.54 -0.90
C PRO A 19 7.33 -27.92 -1.88
N ALA A 20 7.79 -27.55 -3.08
CA ALA A 20 7.01 -26.88 -4.15
C ALA A 20 5.79 -27.69 -4.65
N SER A 21 5.55 -28.89 -4.13
CA SER A 21 4.48 -29.81 -4.55
C SER A 21 3.33 -29.97 -3.54
N ALA A 22 3.38 -29.39 -2.35
CA ALA A 22 2.29 -29.55 -1.38
C ALA A 22 1.11 -28.63 -1.79
N LYS A 23 0.02 -29.26 -2.26
CA LYS A 23 -1.20 -28.55 -2.67
C LYS A 23 -1.89 -27.88 -1.48
N VAL A 24 -1.84 -28.49 -0.31
CA VAL A 24 -2.45 -28.02 0.95
C VAL A 24 -1.38 -27.82 2.00
N VAL A 25 -1.33 -26.63 2.61
CA VAL A 25 -0.40 -26.28 3.69
C VAL A 25 -1.19 -25.74 4.88
N ALA A 26 -0.90 -26.25 6.08
CA ALA A 26 -1.42 -25.72 7.34
C ALA A 26 -0.31 -24.97 8.08
N TYR A 27 -0.54 -23.70 8.37
CA TYR A 27 0.33 -22.84 9.18
C TYR A 27 -0.28 -22.78 10.58
N GLU A 28 0.46 -23.20 11.60
CA GLU A 28 -0.08 -23.48 12.92
C GLU A 28 0.67 -22.76 14.04
N GLY A 29 -0.07 -22.37 15.09
CA GLY A 29 0.50 -21.85 16.33
C GLY A 29 0.82 -20.37 16.32
N ALA A 30 0.59 -19.66 15.23
CA ALA A 30 0.85 -18.23 15.13
C ALA A 30 -0.29 -17.38 15.74
N ARG A 31 0.01 -16.13 16.09
CA ARG A 31 -1.01 -15.08 16.16
C ARG A 31 -1.46 -14.75 14.74
N LEU A 32 -2.76 -14.69 14.50
CA LEU A 32 -3.35 -14.33 13.21
C LEU A 32 -4.06 -12.99 13.32
N ILE A 33 -3.52 -11.97 12.68
CA ILE A 33 -4.21 -10.69 12.46
C ILE A 33 -5.06 -10.86 11.19
N VAL A 34 -6.37 -10.86 11.34
CA VAL A 34 -7.29 -11.14 10.23
C VAL A 34 -7.28 -10.04 9.18
N GLY A 35 -6.98 -8.79 9.56
CA GLY A 35 -6.99 -7.61 8.69
C GLY A 35 -8.26 -6.77 8.79
N ASP A 36 -9.26 -7.21 9.53
CA ASP A 36 -10.54 -6.51 9.78
C ASP A 36 -10.68 -5.97 11.21
N GLY A 37 -9.59 -5.97 11.97
CA GLY A 37 -9.53 -5.60 13.38
C GLY A 37 -9.55 -6.78 14.34
N ARG A 38 -9.90 -7.98 13.88
CA ARG A 38 -9.87 -9.20 14.72
C ARG A 38 -8.48 -9.80 14.77
N VAL A 39 -8.18 -10.43 15.91
CA VAL A 39 -6.96 -11.19 16.17
C VAL A 39 -7.33 -12.56 16.71
N ILE A 40 -6.66 -13.61 16.27
CA ILE A 40 -6.83 -14.98 16.75
C ILE A 40 -5.48 -15.44 17.28
N GLU A 41 -5.39 -15.69 18.57
CA GLU A 41 -4.21 -16.26 19.20
C GLU A 41 -4.13 -17.77 18.91
N ASN A 42 -2.90 -18.29 18.79
CA ASN A 42 -2.68 -19.72 18.52
C ASN A 42 -3.56 -20.24 17.37
N ALA A 43 -3.48 -19.56 16.22
CA ALA A 43 -4.33 -19.83 15.08
C ALA A 43 -3.81 -20.98 14.21
N THR A 44 -4.72 -21.55 13.42
CA THR A 44 -4.42 -22.41 12.28
C THR A 44 -4.97 -21.77 11.01
N LEU A 45 -4.10 -21.59 10.01
CA LEU A 45 -4.44 -21.10 8.66
C LEU A 45 -4.15 -22.22 7.66
N VAL A 46 -5.18 -22.71 6.97
CA VAL A 46 -5.03 -23.73 5.91
C VAL A 46 -5.14 -23.06 4.55
N VAL A 47 -4.11 -23.25 3.73
CA VAL A 47 -4.04 -22.77 2.35
C VAL A 47 -4.09 -23.97 1.40
N ASP A 48 -5.01 -23.96 0.45
CA ASP A 48 -5.11 -24.95 -0.65
C ASP A 48 -4.85 -24.25 -1.98
N GLY A 49 -3.74 -24.57 -2.62
CA GLY A 49 -3.27 -23.87 -3.80
C GLY A 49 -3.09 -22.38 -3.53
N ALA A 50 -3.82 -21.55 -4.26
CA ALA A 50 -3.73 -20.09 -4.13
C ALA A 50 -4.72 -19.47 -3.11
N LYS A 51 -5.56 -20.29 -2.45
CA LYS A 51 -6.66 -19.81 -1.63
C LYS A 51 -6.55 -20.25 -0.17
N ILE A 52 -7.06 -19.42 0.73
CA ILE A 52 -7.28 -19.80 2.12
C ILE A 52 -8.51 -20.71 2.17
N ALA A 53 -8.33 -21.94 2.58
CA ALA A 53 -9.42 -22.90 2.77
C ALA A 53 -10.10 -22.71 4.12
N GLN A 54 -9.32 -22.50 5.19
CA GLN A 54 -9.83 -22.31 6.55
C GLN A 54 -8.89 -21.39 7.34
N ALA A 55 -9.43 -20.65 8.29
CA ALA A 55 -8.69 -19.85 9.27
C ALA A 55 -9.50 -19.79 10.57
N GLY A 56 -8.86 -20.03 11.71
CA GLY A 56 -9.51 -20.02 13.02
C GLY A 56 -8.53 -20.36 14.15
N ALA A 57 -9.04 -20.49 15.40
CA ALA A 57 -8.24 -20.90 16.53
C ALA A 57 -7.79 -22.38 16.40
N ALA A 58 -6.69 -22.72 17.04
CA ALA A 58 -6.23 -24.11 17.09
C ALA A 58 -7.33 -24.99 17.70
N GLY A 59 -7.62 -26.13 17.02
CA GLY A 59 -8.69 -27.04 17.41
C GLY A 59 -10.06 -26.73 16.76
N GLU A 60 -10.30 -25.54 16.26
CA GLU A 60 -11.51 -25.20 15.48
C GLU A 60 -11.35 -25.49 13.98
N VAL A 61 -10.09 -25.48 13.49
CA VAL A 61 -9.77 -25.71 12.08
C VAL A 61 -9.43 -27.17 11.86
N ARG A 62 -10.16 -27.81 10.92
CA ARG A 62 -9.85 -29.18 10.50
C ARG A 62 -8.75 -29.18 9.44
N VAL A 63 -7.53 -29.57 9.84
CA VAL A 63 -6.43 -29.73 8.90
C VAL A 63 -6.62 -31.02 8.09
N PRO A 64 -6.67 -30.94 6.74
CA PRO A 64 -6.82 -32.13 5.89
C PRO A 64 -5.70 -33.15 6.09
N ALA A 65 -6.02 -34.42 5.99
CA ALA A 65 -5.01 -35.49 5.99
C ALA A 65 -4.03 -35.30 4.81
N GLY A 66 -2.73 -35.42 5.06
CA GLY A 66 -1.70 -35.22 4.04
C GLY A 66 -1.33 -33.77 3.77
N ALA A 67 -1.91 -32.77 4.46
CA ALA A 67 -1.46 -31.39 4.41
C ALA A 67 -0.04 -31.27 4.97
N ALA A 68 0.81 -30.48 4.32
CA ALA A 68 2.08 -30.07 4.89
C ALA A 68 1.82 -29.17 6.11
N ARG A 69 2.57 -29.35 7.20
CA ARG A 69 2.40 -28.55 8.43
C ARG A 69 3.62 -27.69 8.67
N VAL A 70 3.38 -26.40 8.91
CA VAL A 70 4.41 -25.40 9.21
C VAL A 70 4.12 -24.84 10.61
N ASN A 71 4.99 -25.12 11.56
CA ASN A 71 4.89 -24.56 12.90
C ASN A 71 5.38 -23.11 12.88
N LEU A 72 4.51 -22.19 13.25
CA LEU A 72 4.76 -20.75 13.37
C LEU A 72 4.52 -20.22 14.79
N SER A 73 4.69 -21.08 15.81
CA SER A 73 4.61 -20.64 17.21
C SER A 73 5.55 -19.48 17.49
N GLY A 74 5.05 -18.43 18.15
CA GLY A 74 5.78 -17.21 18.43
C GLY A 74 5.86 -16.21 17.26
N LYS A 75 5.31 -16.57 16.09
CA LYS A 75 5.21 -15.66 14.92
C LYS A 75 3.83 -15.00 14.84
N THR A 76 3.76 -13.97 14.00
CA THR A 76 2.48 -13.31 13.67
C THR A 76 2.23 -13.40 12.15
N LEU A 77 1.00 -13.77 11.79
CA LEU A 77 0.50 -13.71 10.41
C LEU A 77 -0.35 -12.46 10.24
N MET A 78 -0.16 -11.73 9.15
CA MET A 78 -1.06 -10.65 8.74
C MET A 78 -1.25 -10.66 7.21
N PRO A 79 -2.38 -10.11 6.68
CA PRO A 79 -2.56 -9.97 5.25
C PRO A 79 -1.41 -9.15 4.65
N MET A 80 -1.08 -9.42 3.38
CA MET A 80 -0.15 -8.56 2.65
C MET A 80 -0.73 -7.15 2.50
N ILE A 81 0.17 -6.18 2.45
CA ILE A 81 -0.12 -4.75 2.31
C ILE A 81 -0.65 -4.44 0.91
N ILE A 82 -1.50 -3.44 0.81
CA ILE A 82 -2.02 -2.87 -0.45
C ILE A 82 -1.67 -1.39 -0.48
N ASP A 83 -0.85 -1.00 -1.45
CA ASP A 83 -0.42 0.39 -1.68
C ASP A 83 -1.37 1.05 -2.69
N THR A 84 -2.22 1.95 -2.21
CA THR A 84 -3.27 2.57 -3.03
C THR A 84 -2.83 3.87 -3.71
N HIS A 85 -1.59 4.28 -3.53
CA HIS A 85 -1.01 5.42 -4.24
C HIS A 85 0.51 5.27 -4.38
N THR A 86 0.94 4.97 -5.57
CA THR A 86 2.36 4.92 -5.93
C THR A 86 2.57 5.50 -7.33
N HIS A 87 3.81 5.73 -7.71
CA HIS A 87 4.23 6.07 -9.07
C HIS A 87 5.23 5.03 -9.55
N LEU A 88 4.74 4.05 -10.32
CA LEU A 88 5.55 2.95 -10.82
C LEU A 88 6.30 3.36 -12.10
N SER A 89 7.30 2.58 -12.46
CA SER A 89 8.12 2.82 -13.63
C SER A 89 7.31 2.80 -14.92
N SER A 90 7.58 3.75 -15.83
CA SER A 90 6.90 3.89 -17.11
C SER A 90 7.36 2.92 -18.19
N LYS A 91 8.47 2.21 -17.97
CA LYS A 91 8.95 1.14 -18.86
C LYS A 91 8.47 -0.20 -18.32
N ARG A 92 7.98 -1.07 -19.24
CA ARG A 92 7.40 -2.36 -18.88
C ARG A 92 8.32 -3.25 -18.03
N GLU A 93 9.59 -3.36 -18.39
CA GLU A 93 10.56 -4.22 -17.70
C GLU A 93 10.80 -3.73 -16.27
N ASP A 94 10.93 -2.42 -16.11
CA ASP A 94 11.12 -1.76 -14.83
C ASP A 94 9.87 -1.89 -13.96
N LEU A 95 8.66 -1.71 -14.54
CA LEU A 95 7.39 -1.96 -13.86
C LEU A 95 7.31 -3.40 -13.30
N LEU A 96 7.72 -4.40 -14.09
CA LEU A 96 7.72 -5.79 -13.62
C LEU A 96 8.70 -6.03 -12.48
N ARG A 97 9.86 -5.33 -12.47
CA ARG A 97 10.78 -5.34 -11.33
C ARG A 97 10.16 -4.66 -10.11
N ASP A 98 9.55 -3.50 -10.27
CA ASP A 98 8.88 -2.77 -9.21
C ASP A 98 7.81 -3.63 -8.53
N LEU A 99 7.01 -4.36 -9.30
CA LEU A 99 5.95 -5.23 -8.76
C LEU A 99 6.51 -6.45 -8.01
N ARG A 100 7.65 -7.02 -8.46
CA ARG A 100 8.35 -8.10 -7.73
C ARG A 100 9.00 -7.56 -6.45
N ALA A 101 9.63 -6.40 -6.52
CA ALA A 101 10.23 -5.76 -5.37
C ALA A 101 9.19 -5.46 -4.28
N ARG A 102 7.98 -5.02 -4.66
CA ARG A 102 6.87 -4.84 -3.73
C ARG A 102 6.45 -6.15 -3.06
N ALA A 103 6.33 -7.23 -3.84
CA ALA A 103 6.01 -8.54 -3.27
C ALA A 103 7.08 -9.01 -2.27
N TYR A 104 8.36 -8.75 -2.54
CA TYR A 104 9.46 -9.05 -1.61
C TYR A 104 9.27 -8.37 -0.25
N PHE A 105 8.77 -7.13 -0.23
CA PHE A 105 8.44 -6.39 1.00
C PHE A 105 7.01 -6.60 1.50
N GLY A 106 6.31 -7.64 1.05
CA GLY A 106 4.99 -8.01 1.57
C GLY A 106 3.83 -7.18 1.04
N VAL A 107 3.98 -6.53 -0.12
CA VAL A 107 2.90 -5.79 -0.80
C VAL A 107 2.29 -6.65 -1.89
N SER A 108 0.98 -6.90 -1.84
CA SER A 108 0.26 -7.77 -2.78
C SER A 108 -0.38 -7.03 -3.96
N ALA A 109 -0.61 -5.74 -3.82
CA ALA A 109 -1.22 -4.90 -4.85
C ALA A 109 -0.73 -3.45 -4.76
N ALA A 110 -0.60 -2.78 -5.90
CA ALA A 110 -0.17 -1.39 -6.01
C ALA A 110 -0.98 -0.65 -7.08
N LEU A 111 -1.47 0.56 -6.73
CA LEU A 111 -2.16 1.47 -7.65
C LEU A 111 -1.20 2.60 -8.05
N SER A 112 -0.81 2.62 -9.33
CA SER A 112 -0.05 3.72 -9.92
C SER A 112 -0.98 4.85 -10.37
N LEU A 113 -0.70 6.09 -9.95
CA LEU A 113 -1.65 7.20 -10.08
C LEU A 113 -1.22 8.25 -11.11
N GLY A 114 -1.63 8.01 -12.37
CA GLY A 114 -1.79 9.07 -13.36
C GLY A 114 -0.56 9.42 -14.20
N LEU A 115 0.54 8.67 -14.10
CA LEU A 115 1.74 8.86 -14.93
C LEU A 115 2.01 7.69 -15.88
N ASP A 116 1.07 6.77 -16.02
CA ASP A 116 1.23 5.55 -16.81
C ASP A 116 0.72 5.74 -18.25
N GLY A 117 1.53 5.34 -19.22
CA GLY A 117 1.05 5.19 -20.59
C GLY A 117 0.09 4.01 -20.70
N PHE A 118 -0.95 4.12 -21.54
CA PHE A 118 -2.00 3.10 -21.67
C PHE A 118 -1.48 1.71 -22.10
N ALA A 119 -0.35 1.64 -22.79
CA ALA A 119 0.29 0.38 -23.17
C ALA A 119 0.69 -0.47 -21.94
N LEU A 120 0.94 0.15 -20.78
CA LEU A 120 1.27 -0.57 -19.53
C LEU A 120 0.06 -1.29 -18.93
N LEU A 121 -1.16 -0.85 -19.22
CA LEU A 121 -2.38 -1.41 -18.64
C LEU A 121 -2.58 -2.90 -19.00
N ASP A 122 -1.98 -3.38 -20.07
CA ASP A 122 -2.01 -4.80 -20.44
C ASP A 122 -1.26 -5.71 -19.45
N VAL A 123 -0.38 -5.15 -18.61
CA VAL A 123 0.30 -5.89 -17.54
C VAL A 123 -0.71 -6.48 -16.54
N ARG A 124 -1.86 -5.81 -16.32
CA ARG A 124 -2.94 -6.27 -15.43
C ARG A 124 -3.54 -7.62 -15.85
N LYS A 125 -3.49 -7.95 -17.14
CA LYS A 125 -4.05 -9.17 -17.71
C LYS A 125 -3.12 -10.38 -17.60
N GLN A 126 -1.90 -10.19 -17.09
CA GLN A 126 -0.89 -11.22 -17.07
C GLN A 126 -0.82 -11.93 -15.70
N ALA A 127 -0.62 -13.23 -15.75
CA ALA A 127 -0.19 -13.98 -14.57
C ALA A 127 1.28 -13.64 -14.30
N LEU A 128 1.54 -12.94 -13.20
CA LEU A 128 2.88 -12.54 -12.78
C LEU A 128 3.24 -13.26 -11.47
N PRO A 129 3.83 -14.48 -11.54
CA PRO A 129 4.28 -15.17 -10.32
C PRO A 129 5.27 -14.30 -9.54
N GLY A 130 5.11 -14.29 -8.21
CA GLY A 130 6.00 -13.55 -7.29
C GLY A 130 5.95 -12.02 -7.43
N ALA A 131 4.92 -11.45 -8.09
CA ALA A 131 4.77 -10.01 -8.25
C ALA A 131 3.43 -9.52 -7.69
N ALA A 132 3.40 -8.29 -7.17
CA ALA A 132 2.19 -7.62 -6.73
C ALA A 132 1.20 -7.41 -7.92
N ARG A 133 -0.09 -7.32 -7.62
CA ARG A 133 -1.12 -6.96 -8.62
C ARG A 133 -0.94 -5.50 -9.01
N PHE A 134 -1.03 -5.21 -10.30
CA PHE A 134 -0.93 -3.86 -10.85
C PHE A 134 -2.30 -3.27 -11.08
N PHE A 135 -2.51 -2.06 -10.55
CA PHE A 135 -3.66 -1.19 -10.82
C PHE A 135 -3.13 0.16 -11.31
N SER A 136 -3.91 0.86 -12.14
CA SER A 136 -3.44 2.11 -12.72
C SER A 136 -4.57 3.08 -13.02
N ALA A 137 -4.31 4.37 -12.77
CA ALA A 137 -5.12 5.47 -13.23
C ALA A 137 -4.80 5.89 -14.68
N GLY A 138 -3.92 5.15 -15.38
CA GLY A 138 -3.49 5.54 -16.72
C GLY A 138 -2.86 6.92 -16.73
N ARG A 139 -3.39 7.80 -17.59
CA ARG A 139 -2.98 9.20 -17.68
C ARG A 139 -3.87 10.05 -16.79
N GLY A 140 -3.29 10.69 -15.79
CA GLY A 140 -4.05 11.63 -14.97
C GLY A 140 -4.34 12.95 -15.70
N ILE A 141 -5.13 13.83 -15.09
CA ILE A 141 -5.60 15.07 -15.70
C ILE A 141 -5.16 16.27 -14.86
N THR A 142 -4.56 17.27 -15.49
CA THR A 142 -4.10 18.52 -14.84
C THR A 142 -4.20 19.71 -15.79
N MET A 143 -4.05 20.93 -15.27
CA MET A 143 -3.76 22.08 -16.11
C MET A 143 -2.37 21.94 -16.75
N PRO A 144 -2.05 22.69 -17.83
CA PRO A 144 -0.70 22.69 -18.42
C PRO A 144 0.38 23.04 -17.40
N GLU A 145 1.39 22.20 -17.29
CA GLU A 145 2.57 22.37 -16.43
C GLU A 145 3.86 22.37 -17.29
N PRO A 146 4.16 23.43 -18.09
CA PRO A 146 5.33 23.47 -18.97
C PRO A 146 6.64 23.22 -18.21
N GLY A 147 7.49 22.34 -18.76
CA GLY A 147 8.75 21.92 -18.14
C GLY A 147 8.63 20.75 -17.17
N ARG A 148 7.41 20.24 -16.95
CA ARG A 148 7.16 18.97 -16.25
C ARG A 148 6.84 17.85 -17.25
N THR A 149 6.46 16.69 -16.73
CA THR A 149 6.09 15.54 -17.57
C THR A 149 4.80 15.80 -18.36
N THR A 150 4.75 15.32 -19.60
CA THR A 150 3.56 15.33 -20.46
C THR A 150 2.78 14.02 -20.38
N ALA A 151 3.08 13.14 -19.42
CA ALA A 151 2.34 11.91 -19.21
C ALA A 151 0.85 12.17 -18.92
N PRO A 152 0.46 13.13 -18.04
CA PRO A 152 -0.93 13.50 -17.84
C PRO A 152 -1.54 14.21 -19.05
N PHE A 153 -2.87 14.21 -19.14
CA PHE A 153 -3.61 15.12 -20.01
C PHE A 153 -3.52 16.54 -19.47
N TRP A 154 -3.15 17.48 -20.33
CA TRP A 154 -3.23 18.90 -20.05
C TRP A 154 -4.55 19.43 -20.61
N VAL A 155 -5.40 19.96 -19.73
CA VAL A 155 -6.72 20.46 -20.08
C VAL A 155 -6.91 21.89 -19.59
N THR A 156 -7.61 22.72 -20.37
CA THR A 156 -7.86 24.12 -20.09
C THR A 156 -9.36 24.47 -20.05
N SER A 157 -10.21 23.48 -20.33
CA SER A 157 -11.66 23.64 -20.33
C SER A 157 -12.39 22.40 -19.80
N ALA A 158 -13.64 22.57 -19.39
CA ALA A 158 -14.53 21.49 -19.00
C ALA A 158 -14.73 20.46 -20.13
N ALA A 159 -14.79 20.90 -21.37
CA ALA A 159 -14.94 20.03 -22.53
C ALA A 159 -13.71 19.12 -22.74
N GLU A 160 -12.50 19.67 -22.62
CA GLU A 160 -11.26 18.91 -22.69
C GLU A 160 -11.14 17.91 -21.51
N GLY A 161 -11.56 18.33 -20.30
CA GLY A 161 -11.61 17.47 -19.12
C GLY A 161 -12.51 16.24 -19.34
N ARG A 162 -13.72 16.43 -19.88
CA ARG A 162 -14.62 15.31 -20.22
C ARG A 162 -14.00 14.37 -21.26
N LYS A 163 -13.38 14.94 -22.32
CA LYS A 163 -12.71 14.14 -23.34
C LYS A 163 -11.56 13.30 -22.78
N ALA A 164 -10.78 13.84 -21.83
CA ALA A 164 -9.72 13.09 -21.17
C ALA A 164 -10.29 11.89 -20.35
N VAL A 165 -11.43 12.10 -19.66
CA VAL A 165 -12.13 11.01 -18.94
C VAL A 165 -12.66 9.96 -19.92
N ASP A 166 -13.19 10.36 -21.08
CA ASP A 166 -13.66 9.41 -22.10
C ASP A 166 -12.52 8.51 -22.61
N GLU A 167 -11.33 9.10 -22.79
CA GLU A 167 -10.14 8.34 -23.21
C GLU A 167 -9.68 7.37 -22.12
N ASP A 168 -9.60 7.81 -20.85
CA ASP A 168 -9.30 6.94 -19.70
C ASP A 168 -10.31 5.79 -19.58
N ALA A 169 -11.61 6.07 -19.75
CA ALA A 169 -12.67 5.08 -19.69
C ALA A 169 -12.55 4.05 -20.84
N ALA A 170 -12.23 4.50 -22.05
CA ALA A 170 -12.01 3.62 -23.22
C ALA A 170 -10.84 2.64 -22.97
N HIS A 171 -9.82 3.07 -22.25
CA HIS A 171 -8.68 2.26 -21.82
C HIS A 171 -8.93 1.47 -20.53
N LYS A 172 -10.11 1.61 -19.91
CA LYS A 172 -10.52 0.88 -18.70
C LYS A 172 -9.55 1.09 -17.54
N VAL A 173 -9.19 2.33 -17.25
CA VAL A 173 -8.42 2.65 -16.05
C VAL A 173 -9.17 2.22 -14.77
N ASP A 174 -8.47 1.98 -13.68
CA ASP A 174 -9.09 1.53 -12.43
C ASP A 174 -9.72 2.70 -11.66
N ILE A 175 -9.23 3.92 -11.87
CA ILE A 175 -9.69 5.18 -11.27
C ILE A 175 -9.16 6.35 -12.13
N VAL A 176 -9.86 7.48 -12.12
CA VAL A 176 -9.35 8.72 -12.72
C VAL A 176 -8.54 9.49 -11.69
N LYS A 177 -7.35 9.99 -12.06
CA LYS A 177 -6.49 10.85 -11.22
C LYS A 177 -6.54 12.29 -11.70
N ILE A 178 -6.73 13.23 -10.78
CA ILE A 178 -6.60 14.68 -11.08
C ILE A 178 -5.60 15.34 -10.14
N TRP A 179 -5.02 16.48 -10.58
CA TRP A 179 -4.18 17.35 -9.74
C TRP A 179 -4.82 18.73 -9.65
N VAL A 180 -5.11 19.16 -8.42
CA VAL A 180 -5.63 20.48 -8.06
C VAL A 180 -4.59 21.16 -7.18
N ASP A 181 -3.55 21.71 -7.82
CA ASP A 181 -2.39 22.28 -7.13
C ASP A 181 -1.71 23.32 -8.04
N THR A 182 -1.32 24.44 -7.48
CA THR A 182 -0.61 25.52 -8.20
C THR A 182 0.89 25.29 -8.28
N ARG A 183 1.44 24.28 -7.57
CA ARG A 183 2.88 24.06 -7.41
C ARG A 183 3.59 25.30 -6.89
N ASP A 184 3.17 25.76 -5.72
CA ASP A 184 3.66 27.01 -5.09
C ASP A 184 3.44 28.27 -5.98
N GLY A 185 2.30 28.34 -6.65
CA GLY A 185 1.93 29.46 -7.50
C GLY A 185 2.59 29.47 -8.89
N LYS A 186 3.33 28.41 -9.24
CA LYS A 186 4.05 28.34 -10.53
C LYS A 186 3.12 28.11 -11.72
N TYR A 187 2.02 27.38 -11.52
CA TYR A 187 1.07 27.03 -12.58
C TYR A 187 -0.37 27.34 -12.17
N GLN A 188 -1.25 27.40 -13.15
CA GLN A 188 -2.68 27.40 -12.89
C GLN A 188 -3.13 26.00 -12.48
N LYS A 189 -4.12 25.90 -11.60
CA LYS A 189 -4.75 24.64 -11.20
C LYS A 189 -6.12 24.46 -11.85
N LEU A 190 -6.62 23.24 -11.91
CA LEU A 190 -7.97 22.94 -12.37
C LEU A 190 -8.99 23.77 -11.57
N SER A 191 -9.82 24.55 -12.27
CA SER A 191 -10.90 25.33 -11.66
C SER A 191 -12.04 24.43 -11.17
N PRO A 192 -12.92 24.92 -10.26
CA PRO A 192 -14.12 24.18 -9.85
C PRO A 192 -15.01 23.74 -11.01
N GLU A 193 -15.11 24.54 -12.06
CA GLU A 193 -15.84 24.19 -13.28
C GLU A 193 -15.20 22.99 -14.00
N ILE A 194 -13.86 22.99 -14.13
CA ILE A 194 -13.14 21.94 -14.86
C ILE A 194 -13.13 20.64 -14.06
N TYR A 195 -12.72 20.67 -12.77
CA TYR A 195 -12.69 19.45 -11.99
C TYR A 195 -14.10 18.90 -11.71
N GLY A 196 -15.11 19.77 -11.56
CA GLY A 196 -16.52 19.35 -11.46
C GLY A 196 -16.99 18.62 -12.70
N ALA A 197 -16.63 19.10 -13.89
CA ALA A 197 -16.94 18.45 -15.17
C ALA A 197 -16.24 17.07 -15.32
N ILE A 198 -14.99 16.97 -14.86
CA ILE A 198 -14.21 15.71 -14.85
C ILE A 198 -14.90 14.69 -13.93
N ILE A 199 -15.23 15.09 -12.69
CA ILE A 199 -15.88 14.21 -11.71
C ILE A 199 -17.23 13.72 -12.22
N ASP A 200 -18.05 14.61 -12.75
CA ASP A 200 -19.36 14.29 -13.29
C ASP A 200 -19.27 13.31 -14.48
N GLU A 201 -18.34 13.53 -15.41
CA GLU A 201 -18.14 12.61 -16.55
C GLU A 201 -17.59 11.25 -16.10
N ALA A 202 -16.65 11.23 -15.16
CA ALA A 202 -16.12 9.98 -14.61
C ALA A 202 -17.24 9.15 -13.94
N HIS A 203 -18.11 9.79 -13.17
CA HIS A 203 -19.26 9.12 -12.55
C HIS A 203 -20.24 8.56 -13.60
N LYS A 204 -20.52 9.28 -14.69
CA LYS A 204 -21.32 8.76 -15.81
C LYS A 204 -20.71 7.51 -16.45
N ARG A 205 -19.37 7.40 -16.46
CA ARG A 205 -18.62 6.23 -16.94
C ARG A 205 -18.46 5.12 -15.90
N GLY A 206 -19.00 5.29 -14.66
CA GLY A 206 -18.85 4.34 -13.55
C GLY A 206 -17.45 4.34 -12.91
N LEU A 207 -16.64 5.36 -13.23
CA LEU A 207 -15.30 5.56 -12.68
C LEU A 207 -15.37 6.46 -11.45
N ARG A 208 -14.48 6.20 -10.48
CA ARG A 208 -14.21 7.08 -9.33
C ARG A 208 -13.10 8.04 -9.69
N VAL A 209 -13.04 9.15 -8.95
CA VAL A 209 -11.98 10.16 -9.11
C VAL A 209 -11.20 10.31 -7.81
N ILE A 210 -9.88 10.31 -7.90
CA ILE A 210 -8.96 10.62 -6.80
C ILE A 210 -8.19 11.90 -7.13
N ALA A 211 -8.15 12.84 -6.18
CA ALA A 211 -7.50 14.14 -6.36
C ALA A 211 -6.23 14.28 -5.52
N HIS A 212 -5.12 14.67 -6.16
CA HIS A 212 -4.03 15.38 -5.51
C HIS A 212 -4.49 16.80 -5.20
N LEU A 213 -4.24 17.27 -3.99
CA LEU A 213 -4.56 18.60 -3.54
C LEU A 213 -3.48 19.13 -2.59
N PHE A 214 -3.50 20.43 -2.34
CA PHE A 214 -2.63 21.09 -1.37
C PHE A 214 -3.45 21.90 -0.37
N ASP A 215 -4.34 22.78 -0.87
CA ASP A 215 -5.05 23.80 -0.10
C ASP A 215 -6.35 23.27 0.54
N LEU A 216 -6.66 23.74 1.75
CA LEU A 216 -7.92 23.44 2.43
C LEU A 216 -9.16 23.86 1.63
N GLU A 217 -9.11 25.03 0.97
CA GLU A 217 -10.25 25.52 0.20
C GLU A 217 -10.53 24.65 -1.04
N ASP A 218 -9.46 24.14 -1.69
CA ASP A 218 -9.62 23.18 -2.78
C ASP A 218 -10.22 21.86 -2.28
N ALA A 219 -9.79 21.39 -1.11
CA ALA A 219 -10.35 20.19 -0.48
C ALA A 219 -11.86 20.35 -0.25
N LYS A 220 -12.31 21.49 0.29
CA LYS A 220 -13.74 21.79 0.47
C LYS A 220 -14.49 21.81 -0.86
N GLY A 221 -13.92 22.48 -1.88
CA GLY A 221 -14.49 22.53 -3.23
C GLY A 221 -14.65 21.16 -3.87
N LEU A 222 -13.63 20.31 -3.76
CA LEU A 222 -13.65 18.93 -4.27
C LEU A 222 -14.70 18.06 -3.55
N VAL A 223 -14.85 18.19 -2.22
CA VAL A 223 -15.91 17.45 -1.50
C VAL A 223 -17.30 17.90 -1.99
N ARG A 224 -17.54 19.22 -2.16
CA ARG A 224 -18.80 19.73 -2.72
C ARG A 224 -19.06 19.24 -4.15
N ALA A 225 -18.00 19.04 -4.94
CA ALA A 225 -18.08 18.45 -6.28
C ALA A 225 -18.20 16.91 -6.25
N ARG A 226 -18.34 16.28 -5.06
CA ARG A 226 -18.52 14.84 -4.86
C ARG A 226 -17.33 14.00 -5.30
N ILE A 227 -16.11 14.46 -5.02
CA ILE A 227 -14.89 13.64 -5.20
C ILE A 227 -15.00 12.32 -4.42
N ASP A 228 -14.40 11.23 -4.92
CA ASP A 228 -14.46 9.92 -4.28
C ASP A 228 -13.29 9.67 -3.32
N ALA A 229 -12.12 10.25 -3.60
CA ALA A 229 -10.95 10.05 -2.76
C ALA A 229 -9.97 11.23 -2.84
N PHE A 230 -9.20 11.40 -1.78
CA PHE A 230 -8.04 12.27 -1.73
C PHE A 230 -6.75 11.45 -1.72
N ALA A 231 -5.86 11.79 -2.64
CA ALA A 231 -4.47 11.37 -2.67
C ALA A 231 -3.64 12.48 -1.99
N HIS A 232 -3.52 12.44 -0.72
CA HIS A 232 -2.96 13.36 0.28
C HIS A 232 -4.02 14.01 1.16
N GLY A 233 -3.63 14.35 2.39
CA GLY A 233 -4.37 15.27 3.23
C GLY A 233 -4.17 16.73 2.81
N VAL A 234 -4.87 17.66 3.45
CA VAL A 234 -4.64 19.09 3.36
C VAL A 234 -3.24 19.40 3.90
N ARG A 235 -2.49 20.26 3.19
CA ARG A 235 -1.05 20.48 3.42
C ARG A 235 -0.69 21.90 3.82
N ASP A 236 -1.52 22.89 3.51
CA ASP A 236 -1.25 24.31 3.76
C ASP A 236 -1.49 24.73 5.22
N LYS A 237 -2.46 24.12 5.87
CA LYS A 237 -2.87 24.45 7.25
C LYS A 237 -3.66 23.32 7.91
N ASP A 238 -3.97 23.51 9.21
CA ASP A 238 -4.89 22.64 9.93
C ASP A 238 -6.31 22.73 9.35
N ILE A 239 -6.99 21.61 9.21
CA ILE A 239 -8.38 21.55 8.74
C ILE A 239 -9.32 22.19 9.78
N ASP A 240 -10.39 22.84 9.31
CA ASP A 240 -11.38 23.50 10.13
C ASP A 240 -12.65 22.64 10.36
N ASP A 241 -13.57 23.14 11.18
CA ASP A 241 -14.82 22.42 11.51
C ASP A 241 -15.73 22.29 10.30
N GLU A 242 -15.70 23.24 9.36
CA GLU A 242 -16.46 23.14 8.11
C GLU A 242 -16.01 21.96 7.27
N PHE A 243 -14.69 21.77 7.10
CA PHE A 243 -14.16 20.64 6.34
C PHE A 243 -14.50 19.31 7.03
N VAL A 244 -14.40 19.24 8.37
CA VAL A 244 -14.80 18.06 9.14
C VAL A 244 -16.30 17.76 8.96
N ALA A 245 -17.16 18.77 8.96
CA ALA A 245 -18.58 18.60 8.71
C ALA A 245 -18.87 18.10 7.28
N LEU A 246 -18.20 18.69 6.29
CA LEU A 246 -18.27 18.22 4.89
C LEU A 246 -17.82 16.77 4.76
N TRP A 247 -16.71 16.39 5.42
CA TRP A 247 -16.22 15.00 5.40
C TRP A 247 -17.26 14.03 5.97
N LYS A 248 -17.82 14.34 7.14
CA LYS A 248 -18.86 13.52 7.78
C LYS A 248 -20.13 13.37 6.93
N ALA A 249 -20.48 14.39 6.16
CA ALA A 249 -21.61 14.34 5.23
C ALA A 249 -21.36 13.43 4.01
N HIS A 250 -20.10 13.01 3.78
CA HIS A 250 -19.69 12.16 2.65
C HIS A 250 -19.01 10.87 3.15
N PRO A 251 -19.77 9.91 3.75
CA PRO A 251 -19.18 8.75 4.45
C PRO A 251 -18.41 7.78 3.54
N ASN A 252 -18.60 7.87 2.23
CA ASN A 252 -17.86 7.07 1.25
C ASN A 252 -16.54 7.71 0.78
N LEU A 253 -16.26 8.94 1.20
CA LEU A 253 -15.02 9.63 0.87
C LEU A 253 -13.83 8.92 1.52
N VAL A 254 -12.77 8.70 0.72
CA VAL A 254 -11.58 7.98 1.15
C VAL A 254 -10.38 8.92 1.22
N LEU A 255 -9.58 8.77 2.27
CA LEU A 255 -8.29 9.43 2.40
C LEU A 255 -7.16 8.42 2.22
N THR A 256 -6.26 8.71 1.27
CA THR A 256 -4.92 8.12 1.21
C THR A 256 -3.94 9.17 1.74
N PRO A 257 -3.40 9.06 2.96
CA PRO A 257 -2.65 10.16 3.60
C PRO A 257 -1.41 10.56 2.83
N ASN A 258 -0.60 9.60 2.42
CA ASN A 258 0.70 9.80 1.78
C ASN A 258 1.49 10.86 2.55
N LEU A 259 1.78 10.56 3.81
CA LEU A 259 2.45 11.48 4.69
C LEU A 259 3.83 11.85 4.12
N PRO A 260 4.25 13.11 4.20
CA PRO A 260 5.57 13.51 3.76
C PRO A 260 6.64 12.93 4.69
N ASP A 261 7.90 13.02 4.26
CA ASP A 261 9.05 12.69 5.10
C ASP A 261 8.91 13.37 6.48
N ARG A 262 9.00 12.59 7.55
CA ARG A 262 8.99 13.10 8.92
C ARG A 262 10.17 14.01 9.24
N GLY A 263 11.21 14.00 8.42
CA GLY A 263 12.41 14.79 8.65
C GLY A 263 13.20 14.39 9.89
N VAL A 264 13.12 13.13 10.31
CA VAL A 264 13.87 12.57 11.43
C VAL A 264 14.73 11.39 10.97
N LYS A 265 15.90 11.27 11.55
CA LYS A 265 16.75 10.11 11.32
C LYS A 265 16.07 8.83 11.82
N VAL A 266 16.05 7.78 10.99
CA VAL A 266 15.40 6.49 11.28
C VAL A 266 16.39 5.34 11.17
N ASP A 267 16.08 4.19 11.80
CA ASP A 267 16.85 2.96 11.59
C ASP A 267 16.54 2.37 10.21
N LEU A 268 17.57 2.27 9.38
CA LEU A 268 17.52 1.66 8.04
C LEU A 268 18.08 0.23 8.02
N GLY A 269 18.58 -0.29 9.14
CA GLY A 269 19.29 -1.58 9.20
C GLY A 269 18.49 -2.76 8.64
N TRP A 270 17.18 -2.72 8.76
CA TRP A 270 16.26 -3.75 8.25
C TRP A 270 16.20 -3.85 6.72
N LEU A 271 16.67 -2.83 5.99
CA LEU A 271 16.73 -2.82 4.53
C LEU A 271 17.98 -3.52 3.96
N ARG A 272 19.04 -3.71 4.78
CA ARG A 272 20.31 -4.31 4.32
C ARG A 272 20.16 -5.63 3.55
N PRO A 273 19.27 -6.57 3.95
CA PRO A 273 19.15 -7.82 3.21
C PRO A 273 18.55 -7.67 1.80
N GLY A 274 17.82 -6.59 1.53
CA GLY A 274 17.11 -6.35 0.26
C GLY A 274 17.81 -5.40 -0.69
N LEU A 275 18.87 -4.71 -0.26
CA LEU A 275 19.53 -3.66 -1.03
C LEU A 275 21.00 -3.97 -1.28
N SER A 276 21.53 -3.48 -2.39
CA SER A 276 22.99 -3.45 -2.61
C SER A 276 23.69 -2.53 -1.60
N PRO A 277 24.98 -2.77 -1.29
CA PRO A 277 25.75 -1.89 -0.41
C PRO A 277 25.75 -0.43 -0.86
N GLU A 278 25.77 -0.19 -2.17
CA GLU A 278 25.78 1.16 -2.76
C GLU A 278 24.44 1.89 -2.51
N GLU A 279 23.32 1.22 -2.74
CA GLU A 279 21.99 1.80 -2.52
C GLU A 279 21.72 2.04 -1.04
N PHE A 280 22.15 1.11 -0.18
CA PHE A 280 22.05 1.28 1.25
C PHE A 280 22.85 2.50 1.73
N ALA A 281 24.11 2.69 1.25
CA ALA A 281 24.92 3.84 1.62
C ALA A 281 24.32 5.18 1.14
N LYS A 282 23.64 5.22 -0.02
CA LYS A 282 22.90 6.41 -0.48
C LYS A 282 21.75 6.76 0.47
N LEU A 283 21.01 5.77 0.94
CA LEU A 283 19.93 5.98 1.90
C LEU A 283 20.46 6.45 3.26
N GLU A 284 21.54 5.84 3.78
CA GLU A 284 22.16 6.27 5.04
C GLU A 284 22.62 7.73 4.98
N LYS A 285 23.23 8.14 3.86
CA LYS A 285 23.68 9.53 3.65
C LYS A 285 22.52 10.53 3.62
N ALA A 286 21.37 10.14 3.10
CA ALA A 286 20.16 11.00 3.04
C ALA A 286 19.36 11.00 4.34
N ASN A 287 19.62 10.07 5.26
CA ASN A 287 18.89 9.86 6.51
C ASN A 287 19.38 10.82 7.60
N VAL A 288 18.91 12.06 7.52
CA VAL A 288 19.30 13.15 8.43
C VAL A 288 18.08 13.91 8.94
N ASP A 289 18.24 14.58 10.07
CA ASP A 289 17.17 15.45 10.61
C ASP A 289 16.95 16.68 9.71
N ASN A 290 15.66 17.00 9.45
CA ASN A 290 15.24 18.13 8.62
C ASN A 290 14.06 18.86 9.28
N PRO A 291 14.30 19.97 10.01
CA PRO A 291 13.24 20.70 10.73
C PRO A 291 12.11 21.23 9.83
N LYS A 292 12.39 21.57 8.57
CA LYS A 292 11.34 22.00 7.63
C LYS A 292 10.42 20.84 7.26
N ALA A 293 10.96 19.66 7.02
CA ALA A 293 10.16 18.46 6.78
C ALA A 293 9.33 18.10 8.03
N GLN A 294 9.90 18.22 9.23
CA GLN A 294 9.18 17.98 10.50
C GLN A 294 7.96 18.90 10.65
N ALA A 295 8.13 20.20 10.38
CA ALA A 295 7.02 21.17 10.44
C ALA A 295 5.91 20.86 9.41
N PHE A 296 6.29 20.52 8.20
CA PHE A 296 5.38 20.16 7.12
C PHE A 296 4.62 18.85 7.40
N TYR A 297 5.33 17.84 7.90
CA TYR A 297 4.73 16.60 8.38
C TYR A 297 3.72 16.88 9.50
N GLY A 298 4.05 17.74 10.45
CA GLY A 298 3.22 18.05 11.62
C GLY A 298 1.82 18.56 11.26
N ILE A 299 1.67 19.38 10.20
CA ILE A 299 0.36 19.83 9.72
C ILE A 299 -0.47 18.63 9.26
N GLN A 300 0.10 17.78 8.41
CA GLN A 300 -0.62 16.65 7.84
C GLN A 300 -0.93 15.58 8.88
N ALA A 301 -0.03 15.35 9.84
CA ALA A 301 -0.24 14.45 10.96
C ALA A 301 -1.44 14.88 11.83
N ARG A 302 -1.54 16.18 12.18
CA ARG A 302 -2.70 16.69 12.94
C ARG A 302 -4.00 16.55 12.13
N ASN A 303 -3.96 16.81 10.83
CA ASN A 303 -5.11 16.66 9.94
C ASN A 303 -5.56 15.21 9.84
N LEU A 304 -4.61 14.27 9.72
CA LEU A 304 -4.91 12.84 9.71
C LEU A 304 -5.53 12.39 11.05
N ALA A 305 -4.94 12.79 12.18
CA ALA A 305 -5.47 12.48 13.51
C ALA A 305 -6.92 12.98 13.66
N ARG A 306 -7.19 14.22 13.23
CA ARG A 306 -8.51 14.82 13.30
C ARG A 306 -9.54 14.09 12.44
N LEU A 307 -9.20 13.71 11.22
CA LEU A 307 -10.07 12.92 10.35
C LEU A 307 -10.27 11.49 10.88
N ASN A 308 -9.20 10.83 11.36
CA ASN A 308 -9.28 9.51 11.96
C ASN A 308 -10.26 9.48 13.15
N ALA A 309 -10.23 10.51 14.01
CA ALA A 309 -11.16 10.66 15.14
C ALA A 309 -12.63 10.78 14.73
N THR A 310 -12.92 11.12 13.47
CA THR A 310 -14.30 11.16 12.92
C THR A 310 -14.77 9.82 12.38
N GLY A 311 -13.93 8.80 12.37
CA GLY A 311 -14.20 7.53 11.69
C GLY A 311 -14.01 7.60 10.17
N ALA A 312 -13.22 8.53 9.67
CA ALA A 312 -12.90 8.65 8.24
C ALA A 312 -12.38 7.33 7.68
N ARG A 313 -12.77 7.02 6.43
CA ARG A 313 -12.25 5.85 5.72
C ARG A 313 -10.84 6.15 5.19
N ILE A 314 -9.85 5.57 5.85
CA ILE A 314 -8.44 5.76 5.53
C ILE A 314 -7.89 4.49 4.88
N VAL A 315 -7.07 4.66 3.84
CA VAL A 315 -6.29 3.60 3.18
C VAL A 315 -4.82 3.97 3.22
N LEU A 316 -3.94 3.02 2.93
CA LEU A 316 -2.51 3.28 2.87
C LEU A 316 -2.08 3.58 1.42
N GLY A 317 -1.19 4.55 1.23
CA GLY A 317 -0.47 4.82 -0.02
C GLY A 317 0.80 5.59 0.24
N THR A 318 1.77 5.57 -0.67
CA THR A 318 3.13 6.07 -0.43
C THR A 318 3.54 7.27 -1.27
N ASP A 319 2.85 7.54 -2.38
CA ASP A 319 3.19 8.59 -3.36
C ASP A 319 4.64 8.49 -3.90
N GLY A 320 5.18 7.28 -3.94
CA GLY A 320 6.56 7.05 -4.34
C GLY A 320 6.77 5.68 -5.01
N ASN A 321 8.01 5.39 -5.39
CA ASN A 321 8.37 4.09 -5.98
C ASN A 321 9.27 3.23 -5.09
N LYS A 322 9.46 3.59 -3.81
CA LYS A 322 10.21 2.76 -2.86
C LYS A 322 9.37 1.51 -2.52
N PRO A 323 9.83 0.27 -2.80
CA PRO A 323 9.02 -0.93 -2.58
C PRO A 323 8.75 -1.21 -1.09
N TRP A 324 9.57 -0.67 -0.18
CA TRP A 324 9.41 -0.73 1.28
C TRP A 324 8.63 0.46 1.86
N GLY A 325 8.35 1.49 1.05
CA GLY A 325 7.64 2.71 1.49
C GLY A 325 6.37 2.46 2.29
N PRO A 326 5.57 1.41 2.02
CA PRO A 326 4.40 1.09 2.83
C PRO A 326 4.70 0.86 4.32
N HIS A 327 5.86 0.31 4.68
CA HIS A 327 6.25 0.14 6.08
C HIS A 327 6.64 1.45 6.75
N ASP A 328 7.18 2.40 5.98
CA ASP A 328 7.49 3.75 6.46
C ASP A 328 6.17 4.52 6.67
N GLU A 329 5.25 4.49 5.70
CA GLU A 329 3.93 5.10 5.81
C GLU A 329 3.11 4.55 7.00
N MET A 330 3.14 3.22 7.24
CA MET A 330 2.47 2.62 8.40
C MET A 330 3.01 3.20 9.71
N GLN A 331 4.32 3.38 9.83
CA GLN A 331 4.93 4.00 11.01
C GLN A 331 4.53 5.47 11.13
N ASP A 332 4.53 6.20 10.03
CA ASP A 332 4.17 7.61 9.99
C ASP A 332 2.70 7.85 10.35
N MET A 333 1.79 6.96 9.93
CA MET A 333 0.38 6.98 10.33
C MET A 333 0.20 6.75 11.84
N VAL A 334 1.01 5.86 12.45
CA VAL A 334 0.97 5.66 13.92
C VAL A 334 1.50 6.89 14.64
N VAL A 335 2.62 7.46 14.19
CA VAL A 335 3.17 8.71 14.74
C VAL A 335 2.17 9.86 14.60
N ALA A 336 1.36 9.88 13.55
CA ALA A 336 0.28 10.84 13.34
C ALA A 336 -0.96 10.59 14.23
N GLY A 337 -0.98 9.56 15.10
CA GLY A 337 -2.02 9.33 16.10
C GLY A 337 -3.02 8.21 15.78
N MET A 338 -2.81 7.42 14.73
CA MET A 338 -3.58 6.20 14.51
C MET A 338 -3.04 5.05 15.37
N THR A 339 -3.90 4.13 15.79
CA THR A 339 -3.44 2.91 16.46
C THR A 339 -2.85 1.92 15.45
N PRO A 340 -1.89 1.04 15.84
CA PRO A 340 -1.38 0.00 14.95
C PRO A 340 -2.48 -0.85 14.30
N ALA A 341 -3.54 -1.18 15.04
CA ALA A 341 -4.67 -1.94 14.52
C ALA A 341 -5.42 -1.18 13.40
N GLN A 342 -5.67 0.13 13.57
CA GLN A 342 -6.28 0.97 12.55
C GLN A 342 -5.41 1.07 11.29
N VAL A 343 -4.10 1.21 11.47
CA VAL A 343 -3.14 1.28 10.36
C VAL A 343 -3.10 -0.04 9.58
N ILE A 344 -3.09 -1.19 10.26
CA ILE A 344 -3.14 -2.51 9.58
C ILE A 344 -4.44 -2.65 8.79
N VAL A 345 -5.59 -2.25 9.34
CA VAL A 345 -6.87 -2.26 8.63
C VAL A 345 -6.84 -1.35 7.40
N ALA A 346 -6.26 -0.15 7.52
CA ALA A 346 -6.09 0.79 6.41
C ALA A 346 -5.20 0.20 5.29
N ALA A 347 -4.10 -0.45 5.68
CA ALA A 347 -3.12 -1.04 4.77
C ALA A 347 -3.57 -2.36 4.12
N THR A 348 -4.65 -2.98 4.60
CA THR A 348 -5.09 -4.30 4.14
C THR A 348 -6.54 -4.29 3.66
N ARG A 349 -7.53 -4.49 4.55
CA ARG A 349 -8.95 -4.56 4.19
C ARG A 349 -9.43 -3.31 3.46
N ASN A 350 -9.18 -2.12 4.00
CA ASN A 350 -9.68 -0.89 3.40
C ASN A 350 -9.04 -0.64 2.02
N GLY A 351 -7.74 -0.95 1.86
CA GLY A 351 -7.05 -0.90 0.57
C GLY A 351 -7.66 -1.87 -0.46
N ALA A 352 -7.96 -3.12 -0.05
CA ALA A 352 -8.63 -4.11 -0.92
C ALA A 352 -10.01 -3.64 -1.35
N GLU A 353 -10.82 -3.13 -0.43
CA GLU A 353 -12.14 -2.58 -0.72
C GLU A 353 -12.05 -1.36 -1.64
N PHE A 354 -11.08 -0.47 -1.41
CA PHE A 354 -10.84 0.70 -2.27
C PHE A 354 -10.45 0.28 -3.69
N LEU A 355 -9.60 -0.72 -3.86
CA LEU A 355 -9.23 -1.25 -5.18
C LEU A 355 -10.25 -2.26 -5.74
N ARG A 356 -11.35 -2.53 -5.04
CA ARG A 356 -12.37 -3.52 -5.41
C ARG A 356 -11.79 -4.93 -5.61
N ILE A 357 -10.79 -5.30 -4.81
CA ILE A 357 -10.18 -6.63 -4.82
C ILE A 357 -10.97 -7.55 -3.88
N ALA A 358 -11.89 -8.29 -4.43
CA ALA A 358 -12.82 -9.11 -3.64
C ALA A 358 -12.12 -10.22 -2.83
N ASP A 359 -10.97 -10.71 -3.29
CA ASP A 359 -10.27 -11.85 -2.71
C ASP A 359 -9.01 -11.50 -1.91
N ALA A 360 -8.79 -10.23 -1.53
CA ALA A 360 -7.64 -9.80 -0.74
C ALA A 360 -8.04 -9.02 0.53
N GLY A 361 -7.06 -8.57 1.29
CA GLY A 361 -7.21 -7.65 2.42
C GLY A 361 -7.56 -8.30 3.76
N THR A 362 -7.98 -9.56 3.78
CA THR A 362 -8.23 -10.30 5.03
C THR A 362 -7.81 -11.77 4.91
N LEU A 363 -7.41 -12.38 6.04
CA LEU A 363 -7.08 -13.81 6.11
C LEU A 363 -8.32 -14.62 6.54
N GLN A 364 -9.22 -14.84 5.59
CA GLN A 364 -10.47 -15.56 5.77
C GLN A 364 -10.65 -16.62 4.68
N ALA A 365 -11.46 -17.65 4.96
CA ALA A 365 -11.79 -18.66 3.97
C ALA A 365 -12.32 -18.05 2.66
N GLY A 366 -11.87 -18.57 1.52
CA GLY A 366 -12.20 -18.11 0.17
C GLY A 366 -11.31 -16.97 -0.36
N LYS A 367 -10.57 -16.27 0.50
CA LYS A 367 -9.62 -15.24 0.09
C LYS A 367 -8.34 -15.83 -0.49
N SER A 368 -7.56 -15.00 -1.16
CA SER A 368 -6.23 -15.35 -1.65
C SER A 368 -5.28 -15.65 -0.49
N GLY A 369 -4.41 -16.62 -0.65
CA GLY A 369 -3.34 -16.94 0.28
C GLY A 369 -2.21 -15.89 0.21
N ASP A 370 -2.53 -14.63 0.47
CA ASP A 370 -1.62 -13.49 0.43
C ASP A 370 -1.36 -13.00 1.86
N PHE A 371 -0.24 -13.42 2.46
CA PHE A 371 0.11 -13.01 3.83
C PHE A 371 1.61 -12.93 4.05
N ILE A 372 1.98 -12.20 5.10
CA ILE A 372 3.36 -12.12 5.61
C ILE A 372 3.44 -12.81 6.98
N VAL A 373 4.56 -13.47 7.22
CA VAL A 373 4.94 -14.04 8.50
C VAL A 373 5.95 -13.11 9.15
N LEU A 374 5.63 -12.59 10.32
CA LEU A 374 6.43 -11.65 11.07
C LEU A 374 7.04 -12.30 12.30
N ASP A 375 8.29 -11.91 12.63
CA ASP A 375 9.01 -12.39 13.80
C ASP A 375 8.55 -11.73 15.11
N ALA A 376 7.74 -10.67 15.03
CA ALA A 376 7.20 -9.97 16.18
C ALA A 376 5.81 -9.39 15.87
N ASN A 377 5.07 -9.01 16.93
CA ASN A 377 3.71 -8.52 16.84
C ASN A 377 3.66 -7.05 16.40
N PRO A 378 3.09 -6.71 15.22
CA PRO A 378 2.96 -5.33 14.76
C PRO A 378 1.90 -4.52 15.53
N LEU A 379 1.07 -5.15 16.37
CA LEU A 379 0.13 -4.45 17.23
C LEU A 379 0.81 -3.86 18.47
N ASP A 380 1.95 -4.42 18.88
CA ASP A 380 2.75 -3.89 19.99
C ASP A 380 3.64 -2.72 19.51
N ASP A 381 4.22 -2.86 18.32
CA ASP A 381 5.00 -1.84 17.62
C ASP A 381 4.84 -2.05 16.11
N ILE A 382 4.30 -1.06 15.42
CA ILE A 382 4.03 -1.13 13.98
C ILE A 382 5.30 -1.36 13.16
N SER A 383 6.47 -0.97 13.64
CA SER A 383 7.76 -1.22 13.00
C SER A 383 8.08 -2.72 12.87
N ASN A 384 7.42 -3.58 13.66
CA ASN A 384 7.52 -5.03 13.54
C ASN A 384 7.00 -5.58 12.20
N THR A 385 6.24 -4.80 11.43
CA THR A 385 5.90 -5.15 10.03
C THR A 385 7.12 -5.31 9.14
N ARG A 386 8.26 -4.73 9.52
CA ARG A 386 9.57 -4.84 8.84
C ARG A 386 10.29 -6.15 9.14
N ARG A 387 9.89 -6.87 10.21
CA ARG A 387 10.52 -8.13 10.66
C ARG A 387 9.92 -9.34 9.94
N ILE A 388 9.99 -9.30 8.60
CA ILE A 388 9.39 -10.33 7.72
C ILE A 388 10.29 -11.56 7.64
N SER A 389 9.84 -12.70 8.14
CA SER A 389 10.52 -14.00 7.98
C SER A 389 10.08 -14.72 6.69
N GLN A 390 8.81 -14.58 6.28
CA GLN A 390 8.31 -15.17 5.03
C GLN A 390 7.25 -14.28 4.39
N VAL A 391 7.17 -14.34 3.06
CA VAL A 391 6.07 -13.76 2.28
C VAL A 391 5.43 -14.88 1.48
N ILE A 392 4.12 -15.02 1.64
CA ILE A 392 3.31 -15.97 0.87
C ILE A 392 2.36 -15.15 -0.02
N LEU A 393 2.48 -15.34 -1.31
CA LEU A 393 1.69 -14.63 -2.32
C LEU A 393 0.96 -15.64 -3.20
N ARG A 394 -0.36 -15.63 -3.17
CA ARG A 394 -1.21 -16.63 -3.85
C ARG A 394 -0.83 -18.07 -3.48
N GLY A 395 -0.57 -18.28 -2.19
CA GLY A 395 -0.20 -19.57 -1.62
C GLY A 395 1.24 -20.04 -1.91
N ALA A 396 2.02 -19.28 -2.68
CA ALA A 396 3.41 -19.58 -3.00
C ALA A 396 4.37 -18.69 -2.22
N SER A 397 5.49 -19.26 -1.76
CA SER A 397 6.55 -18.49 -1.11
C SER A 397 7.24 -17.57 -2.11
N VAL A 398 7.43 -16.31 -1.73
CA VAL A 398 8.27 -15.35 -2.47
C VAL A 398 9.72 -15.58 -2.06
N ASP A 399 10.60 -15.78 -3.05
CA ASP A 399 12.03 -15.93 -2.80
C ASP A 399 12.62 -14.59 -2.32
N ARG A 400 13.16 -14.61 -1.10
CA ARG A 400 13.83 -13.47 -0.45
C ARG A 400 15.29 -13.78 -0.11
N SER A 401 15.86 -14.81 -0.70
CA SER A 401 17.24 -15.25 -0.44
C SER A 401 18.30 -14.36 -1.08
N LYS A 402 17.92 -13.51 -2.03
CA LYS A 402 18.83 -12.61 -2.76
C LYS A 402 18.38 -11.17 -2.64
N PRO A 403 19.31 -10.19 -2.65
CA PRO A 403 18.97 -8.79 -2.81
C PRO A 403 18.18 -8.55 -4.09
N LEU A 404 17.34 -7.51 -4.09
CA LEU A 404 16.51 -7.14 -5.25
C LEU A 404 17.25 -6.24 -6.25
N PHE A 405 18.29 -5.51 -5.75
CA PHE A 405 19.01 -4.49 -6.48
C PHE A 405 20.52 -4.66 -6.29
#